data_7d90284f4fb89dc3a22ca53c72dc1f49
#
_entry.id   7d90284f4fb89dc3a22ca53c72dc1f49
#
_cell.length_a   1.000
_cell.length_b   1.000
_cell.length_c   1.000
_cell.angle_alpha   90.00
_cell.angle_beta   90.00
_cell.angle_gamma   90.00
#
_symmetry.space_group_name_H-M   'P 1'
#
loop_
_entity.id
_entity.type
_entity.pdbx_description
1 polymer ?
#
loop_
_entity_poly.entity_id
_entity_poly.type
_entity_poly.pdbx_seq_one_letter_code
_entity_poly.pdbx_strand_id
1 'polypeptide(L)'
;MFHRAARNRLRWVVVGCLAVGLLVASVISSPAGAATGGPLGLVGLDKWLHALGYGALAAAIAAAGSGRGPRAALLAALAALCYGVAVEAVQAFVPARRVDAADVVANGVGAVVGATLVDRAVPAVRRTLVRARRGRP
;
A
#
# COMPACT_ATOMS: atom_id res chain seq x y z
N MET A 1 -8.00 19.60 20.56
CA MET A 1 -8.02 19.78 19.09
C MET A 1 -6.66 19.48 18.47
N PHE A 2 -5.55 19.96 19.01
CA PHE A 2 -4.18 19.83 18.50
C PHE A 2 -3.69 18.37 18.27
N HIS A 3 -4.01 17.45 19.18
CA HIS A 3 -3.55 16.04 19.05
C HIS A 3 -4.17 15.27 17.86
N ARG A 4 -5.37 15.65 17.40
CA ARG A 4 -5.98 15.02 16.22
C ARG A 4 -5.32 15.51 14.93
N ALA A 5 -5.03 16.81 14.84
CA ALA A 5 -4.35 17.38 13.68
C ALA A 5 -2.93 16.85 13.54
N ALA A 6 -2.18 16.75 14.65
CA ALA A 6 -0.82 16.21 14.63
C ALA A 6 -0.78 14.73 14.18
N ARG A 7 -1.70 13.89 14.68
CA ARG A 7 -1.81 12.48 14.25
C ARG A 7 -2.18 12.35 12.78
N ASN A 8 -3.03 13.24 12.27
CA ASN A 8 -3.40 13.19 10.86
C ASN A 8 -2.22 13.59 9.97
N ARG A 9 -1.48 14.63 10.35
CA ARG A 9 -0.25 15.01 9.65
C ARG A 9 0.77 13.87 9.61
N LEU A 10 1.02 13.20 10.75
CA LEU A 10 1.94 12.08 10.81
C LEU A 10 1.54 10.95 9.85
N ARG A 11 0.26 10.61 9.75
CA ARG A 11 -0.23 9.58 8.82
C ARG A 11 0.04 9.94 7.36
N TRP A 12 -0.17 11.19 6.98
CA TRP A 12 0.13 11.66 5.63
C TRP A 12 1.65 11.73 5.35
N VAL A 13 2.46 12.03 6.37
CA VAL A 13 3.92 11.91 6.26
C VAL A 13 4.32 10.46 5.98
N VAL A 14 3.73 9.48 6.67
CA VAL A 14 3.98 8.05 6.40
C VAL A 14 3.59 7.69 4.96
N VAL A 15 2.45 8.17 4.45
CA VAL A 15 2.05 7.97 3.05
C VAL A 15 3.10 8.54 2.11
N GLY A 16 3.56 9.77 2.35
CA GLY A 16 4.60 10.41 1.54
C GLY A 16 5.93 9.65 1.57
N CYS A 17 6.36 9.21 2.75
CA CYS A 17 7.59 8.41 2.89
C CYS A 17 7.50 7.07 2.14
N LEU A 18 6.36 6.38 2.22
CA LEU A 18 6.13 5.14 1.48
C LEU A 18 6.14 5.38 -0.04
N ALA A 19 5.46 6.43 -0.51
CA ALA A 19 5.43 6.76 -1.93
C ALA A 19 6.84 7.07 -2.45
N VAL A 20 7.58 7.94 -1.76
CA VAL A 20 8.97 8.26 -2.14
C VAL A 20 9.85 7.01 -2.08
N GLY A 21 9.74 6.21 -1.03
CA GLY A 21 10.49 4.96 -0.89
C GLY A 21 10.24 3.97 -2.02
N LEU A 22 8.97 3.80 -2.43
CA LEU A 22 8.61 2.95 -3.57
C LEU A 22 9.18 3.48 -4.88
N LEU A 23 9.09 4.78 -5.14
CA LEU A 23 9.68 5.40 -6.33
C LEU A 23 11.19 5.17 -6.38
N VAL A 24 11.87 5.48 -5.27
CA VAL A 24 13.33 5.33 -5.17
C VAL A 24 13.74 3.87 -5.36
N ALA A 25 13.08 2.93 -4.68
CA ALA A 25 13.32 1.51 -4.84
C ALA A 25 13.10 1.06 -6.29
N SER A 26 12.03 1.54 -6.91
CA SER A 26 11.68 1.21 -8.30
C SER A 26 12.70 1.72 -9.32
N VAL A 27 13.34 2.86 -9.06
CA VAL A 27 14.33 3.45 -9.98
C VAL A 27 15.72 2.86 -9.77
N ILE A 28 16.12 2.63 -8.50
CA ILE A 28 17.50 2.22 -8.14
C ILE A 28 17.69 0.71 -8.24
N SER A 29 16.66 -0.10 -7.94
CA SER A 29 16.79 -1.55 -7.93
C SER A 29 17.14 -2.09 -9.30
N SER A 30 18.21 -2.86 -9.39
CA SER A 30 18.69 -3.45 -10.65
C SER A 30 17.84 -4.64 -11.05
N PRO A 31 17.35 -4.68 -12.29
CA PRO A 31 16.43 -5.72 -12.72
C PRO A 31 17.09 -6.98 -13.26
N ALA A 32 18.37 -6.92 -13.56
CA ALA A 32 19.06 -8.04 -14.22
C ALA A 32 19.25 -9.21 -13.25
N GLY A 33 18.38 -10.21 -13.35
CA GLY A 33 18.52 -11.49 -12.66
C GLY A 33 17.88 -11.59 -11.28
N ALA A 34 17.06 -10.65 -10.90
CA ALA A 34 16.35 -10.74 -9.63
C ALA A 34 15.27 -11.82 -9.68
N ALA A 35 15.68 -12.97 -9.16
CA ALA A 35 14.82 -13.93 -8.51
C ALA A 35 13.78 -14.66 -9.36
N THR A 36 14.24 -15.65 -10.01
CA THR A 36 13.50 -16.89 -10.19
C THR A 36 13.20 -17.46 -8.79
N GLY A 37 11.97 -17.30 -8.32
CA GLY A 37 11.54 -17.95 -7.10
C GLY A 37 11.18 -16.98 -5.96
N GLY A 38 10.01 -16.37 -6.03
CA GLY A 38 9.36 -15.77 -4.87
C GLY A 38 8.81 -16.84 -3.92
N PRO A 39 8.26 -16.44 -2.77
CA PRO A 39 7.54 -17.34 -1.87
C PRO A 39 6.54 -18.18 -2.65
N LEU A 40 6.53 -19.50 -2.38
CA LEU A 40 5.70 -20.51 -3.06
C LEU A 40 6.11 -20.87 -4.50
N GLY A 41 7.17 -20.30 -5.08
CA GLY A 41 7.64 -20.66 -6.43
C GLY A 41 6.69 -20.31 -7.58
N LEU A 42 5.57 -19.61 -7.32
CA LEU A 42 4.53 -19.31 -8.30
C LEU A 42 4.81 -18.05 -9.11
N VAL A 43 5.40 -17.04 -8.47
CA VAL A 43 5.73 -15.75 -9.07
C VAL A 43 7.06 -15.24 -8.54
N GLY A 44 7.75 -14.42 -9.32
CA GLY A 44 9.02 -13.82 -8.91
C GLY A 44 8.95 -12.98 -7.65
N LEU A 45 10.05 -12.85 -6.94
CA LEU A 45 10.13 -12.03 -5.71
C LEU A 45 9.77 -10.56 -5.97
N ASP A 46 10.08 -10.05 -7.15
CA ASP A 46 9.73 -8.71 -7.60
C ASP A 46 8.22 -8.45 -7.50
N LYS A 47 7.38 -9.37 -7.97
CA LYS A 47 5.91 -9.26 -7.89
C LYS A 47 5.40 -9.25 -6.45
N TRP A 48 6.03 -10.03 -5.58
CA TRP A 48 5.73 -10.00 -4.15
C TRP A 48 6.09 -8.65 -3.52
N LEU A 49 7.23 -8.07 -3.88
CA LEU A 49 7.64 -6.75 -3.39
C LEU A 49 6.70 -5.65 -3.89
N HIS A 50 6.26 -5.72 -5.15
CA HIS A 50 5.24 -4.84 -5.69
C HIS A 50 3.93 -4.97 -4.91
N ALA A 51 3.39 -6.16 -4.75
CA ALA A 51 2.15 -6.39 -4.02
C ALA A 51 2.22 -5.90 -2.56
N LEU A 52 3.31 -6.19 -1.85
CA LEU A 52 3.50 -5.76 -0.47
C LEU A 52 3.68 -4.25 -0.35
N GLY A 53 4.49 -3.64 -1.21
CA GLY A 53 4.76 -2.21 -1.19
C GLY A 53 3.51 -1.38 -1.48
N TYR A 54 2.79 -1.71 -2.54
CA TYR A 54 1.56 -1.00 -2.89
C TYR A 54 0.39 -1.36 -1.96
N GLY A 55 0.40 -2.56 -1.38
CA GLY A 55 -0.50 -2.92 -0.30
C GLY A 55 -0.30 -2.06 0.95
N ALA A 56 0.96 -1.86 1.35
CA ALA A 56 1.31 -0.97 2.46
C ALA A 56 0.93 0.49 2.17
N LEU A 57 1.16 0.97 0.94
CA LEU A 57 0.78 2.32 0.53
C LEU A 57 -0.74 2.51 0.60
N ALA A 58 -1.53 1.59 0.02
CA ALA A 58 -2.99 1.65 0.06
C ALA A 58 -3.54 1.58 1.49
N ALA A 59 -2.96 0.72 2.33
CA ALA A 59 -3.29 0.63 3.76
C ALA A 59 -3.00 1.95 4.49
N ALA A 60 -1.86 2.58 4.22
CA ALA A 60 -1.51 3.88 4.81
C ALA A 60 -2.47 4.99 4.35
N ILE A 61 -2.84 5.03 3.06
CA ILE A 61 -3.82 5.98 2.52
C ILE A 61 -5.19 5.76 3.19
N ALA A 62 -5.67 4.51 3.28
CA ALA A 62 -6.92 4.17 3.94
C ALA A 62 -6.92 4.56 5.43
N ALA A 63 -5.79 4.38 6.12
CA ALA A 63 -5.63 4.76 7.52
C ALA A 63 -5.54 6.29 7.72
N ALA A 64 -4.94 7.03 6.77
CA ALA A 64 -4.82 8.48 6.81
C ALA A 64 -6.13 9.19 6.45
N GLY A 65 -6.91 8.62 5.53
CA GLY A 65 -8.19 9.16 5.10
C GLY A 65 -9.22 9.22 6.22
N SER A 66 -10.16 10.15 6.10
CA SER A 66 -11.27 10.34 7.05
C SER A 66 -12.45 9.40 6.78
N GLY A 67 -12.59 8.91 5.55
CA GLY A 67 -13.64 7.97 5.13
C GLY A 67 -13.45 6.57 5.70
N ARG A 68 -14.54 5.82 5.76
CA ARG A 68 -14.57 4.38 6.10
C ARG A 68 -15.61 3.70 5.21
N GLY A 69 -15.48 2.38 5.10
CA GLY A 69 -16.35 1.54 4.27
C GLY A 69 -15.79 1.31 2.86
N PRO A 70 -16.50 0.49 2.06
CA PRO A 70 -15.98 -0.03 0.80
C PRO A 70 -15.59 1.06 -0.20
N ARG A 71 -16.29 2.21 -0.21
CA ARG A 71 -15.94 3.34 -1.08
C ARG A 71 -14.59 3.97 -0.70
N ALA A 72 -14.32 4.13 0.60
CA ALA A 72 -13.06 4.68 1.06
C ALA A 72 -11.90 3.72 0.79
N ALA A 73 -12.10 2.41 0.98
CA ALA A 73 -11.13 1.38 0.64
C ALA A 73 -10.85 1.37 -0.88
N LEU A 74 -11.88 1.46 -1.71
CA LEU A 74 -11.74 1.53 -3.16
C LEU A 74 -10.92 2.75 -3.58
N LEU A 75 -11.22 3.93 -3.05
CA LEU A 75 -10.49 5.16 -3.38
C LEU A 75 -9.02 5.06 -2.95
N ALA A 76 -8.72 4.47 -1.79
CA ALA A 76 -7.36 4.25 -1.35
C ALA A 76 -6.60 3.26 -2.25
N ALA A 77 -7.27 2.17 -2.67
CA ALA A 77 -6.70 1.20 -3.59
C ALA A 77 -6.44 1.82 -4.97
N LEU A 78 -7.39 2.59 -5.51
CA LEU A 78 -7.24 3.29 -6.78
C LEU A 78 -6.11 4.32 -6.73
N ALA A 79 -6.00 5.09 -5.66
CA ALA A 79 -4.91 6.06 -5.50
C ALA A 79 -3.53 5.39 -5.51
N ALA A 80 -3.39 4.27 -4.79
CA ALA A 80 -2.14 3.50 -4.78
C ALA A 80 -1.85 2.87 -6.15
N LEU A 81 -2.86 2.34 -6.84
CA LEU A 81 -2.72 1.77 -8.19
C LEU A 81 -2.32 2.84 -9.20
N CYS A 82 -2.99 3.99 -9.20
CA CYS A 82 -2.64 5.11 -10.10
C CYS A 82 -1.20 5.58 -9.86
N TYR A 83 -0.78 5.63 -8.60
CA TYR A 83 0.60 5.92 -8.26
C TYR A 83 1.55 4.85 -8.83
N GLY A 84 1.21 3.56 -8.71
CA GLY A 84 1.98 2.46 -9.30
C GLY A 84 2.14 2.58 -10.81
N VAL A 85 1.05 2.86 -11.52
CA VAL A 85 1.08 3.10 -12.97
C VAL A 85 1.97 4.30 -13.32
N ALA A 86 1.93 5.37 -12.53
CA ALA A 86 2.82 6.52 -12.74
C ALA A 86 4.29 6.15 -12.52
N VAL A 87 4.61 5.33 -11.54
CA VAL A 87 5.97 4.82 -11.30
C VAL A 87 6.44 3.95 -12.47
N GLU A 88 5.61 3.04 -12.98
CA GLU A 88 5.91 2.24 -14.18
C GLU A 88 6.19 3.13 -15.40
N ALA A 89 5.41 4.20 -15.57
CA ALA A 89 5.64 5.16 -16.65
C ALA A 89 7.00 5.87 -16.49
N VAL A 90 7.43 6.19 -15.26
CA VAL A 90 8.77 6.74 -15.00
C VAL A 90 9.84 5.70 -15.31
N GLN A 91 9.63 4.44 -14.94
CA GLN A 91 10.58 3.35 -15.22
C GLN A 91 10.80 3.12 -16.73
N ALA A 92 9.80 3.40 -17.57
CA ALA A 92 9.94 3.32 -19.02
C ALA A 92 11.06 4.22 -19.58
N PHE A 93 11.46 5.26 -18.86
CA PHE A 93 12.56 6.15 -19.22
C PHE A 93 13.91 5.76 -18.57
N VAL A 94 13.93 4.71 -17.74
CA VAL A 94 15.16 4.26 -17.08
C VAL A 94 15.84 3.19 -17.95
N PRO A 95 17.10 3.42 -18.40
CA PRO A 95 17.85 2.40 -19.15
C PRO A 95 17.89 1.07 -18.38
N ALA A 96 17.77 -0.03 -19.09
CA ALA A 96 17.76 -1.40 -18.56
C ALA A 96 16.50 -1.80 -17.74
N ARG A 97 15.46 -0.95 -17.62
CA ARG A 97 14.15 -1.33 -17.08
C ARG A 97 13.20 -1.72 -18.21
N ARG A 98 12.38 -2.72 -17.95
CA ARG A 98 11.28 -3.13 -18.82
C ARG A 98 9.97 -2.89 -18.05
N VAL A 99 9.01 -2.26 -18.71
CA VAL A 99 7.64 -2.16 -18.20
C VAL A 99 7.04 -3.57 -18.23
N ASP A 100 6.54 -4.01 -17.10
CA ASP A 100 5.91 -5.34 -16.98
C ASP A 100 4.45 -5.17 -16.50
N ALA A 101 3.51 -5.57 -17.34
CA ALA A 101 2.09 -5.54 -16.98
C ALA A 101 1.78 -6.38 -15.73
N ALA A 102 2.58 -7.41 -15.43
CA ALA A 102 2.42 -8.21 -14.23
C ALA A 102 2.74 -7.41 -12.95
N ASP A 103 3.62 -6.40 -13.03
CA ASP A 103 3.88 -5.50 -11.91
C ASP A 103 2.67 -4.62 -11.61
N VAL A 104 1.99 -4.13 -12.64
CA VAL A 104 0.73 -3.39 -12.48
C VAL A 104 -0.36 -4.25 -11.84
N VAL A 105 -0.46 -5.52 -12.24
CA VAL A 105 -1.40 -6.47 -11.62
C VAL A 105 -1.03 -6.71 -10.14
N ALA A 106 0.24 -6.93 -9.84
CA ALA A 106 0.72 -7.11 -8.47
C ALA A 106 0.45 -5.89 -7.59
N ASN A 107 0.68 -4.67 -8.13
CA ASN A 107 0.34 -3.41 -7.49
C ASN A 107 -1.15 -3.33 -7.16
N GLY A 108 -2.02 -3.67 -8.12
CA GLY A 108 -3.47 -3.65 -7.95
C GLY A 108 -3.96 -4.64 -6.90
N VAL A 109 -3.49 -5.89 -6.96
CA VAL A 109 -3.83 -6.93 -5.97
C VAL A 109 -3.40 -6.49 -4.57
N GLY A 110 -2.15 -6.04 -4.43
CA GLY A 110 -1.64 -5.54 -3.16
C GLY A 110 -2.47 -4.38 -2.62
N ALA A 111 -2.76 -3.39 -3.47
CA ALA A 111 -3.52 -2.21 -3.09
C ALA A 111 -4.93 -2.54 -2.59
N VAL A 112 -5.65 -3.44 -3.27
CA VAL A 112 -6.98 -3.90 -2.85
C VAL A 112 -6.91 -4.61 -1.51
N VAL A 113 -5.97 -5.54 -1.34
CA VAL A 113 -5.78 -6.27 -0.08
C VAL A 113 -5.45 -5.31 1.06
N GLY A 114 -4.48 -4.42 0.89
CA GLY A 114 -4.04 -3.49 1.93
C GLY A 114 -5.14 -2.53 2.38
N ALA A 115 -5.88 -1.93 1.43
CA ALA A 115 -6.99 -1.03 1.74
C ALA A 115 -8.14 -1.73 2.46
N THR A 116 -8.51 -2.95 2.01
CA THR A 116 -9.62 -3.71 2.61
C THR A 116 -9.28 -4.25 4.00
N LEU A 117 -8.03 -4.66 4.23
CA LEU A 117 -7.59 -5.08 5.56
C LEU A 117 -7.74 -3.96 6.58
N VAL A 118 -7.35 -2.73 6.25
CA VAL A 118 -7.50 -1.58 7.15
C VAL A 118 -8.97 -1.24 7.38
N ASP A 119 -9.79 -1.27 6.33
CA ASP A 119 -11.22 -0.98 6.45
C ASP A 119 -11.93 -1.96 7.39
N ARG A 120 -11.55 -3.23 7.38
CA ARG A 120 -12.11 -4.26 8.27
C ARG A 120 -11.51 -4.25 9.66
N ALA A 121 -10.20 -4.04 9.80
CA ALA A 121 -9.49 -4.12 11.08
C ALA A 121 -9.89 -2.99 12.03
N VAL A 122 -10.02 -1.75 11.54
CA VAL A 122 -10.32 -0.59 12.39
C VAL A 122 -11.66 -0.71 13.13
N PRO A 123 -12.77 -1.09 12.48
CA PRO A 123 -14.04 -1.31 13.20
C PRO A 123 -13.98 -2.48 14.20
N ALA A 124 -13.28 -3.56 13.84
CA ALA A 124 -13.16 -4.73 14.72
C ALA A 124 -12.44 -4.38 16.02
N VAL A 125 -11.27 -3.76 15.94
CA VAL A 125 -10.50 -3.32 17.11
C VAL A 125 -11.31 -2.36 17.97
N ARG A 126 -12.02 -1.40 17.35
CA ARG A 126 -12.86 -0.44 18.10
C ARG A 126 -13.98 -1.13 18.87
N ARG A 127 -14.64 -2.14 18.26
CA ARG A 127 -15.69 -2.93 18.94
C ARG A 127 -15.15 -3.69 20.13
N THR A 128 -13.98 -4.33 19.98
CA THR A 128 -13.34 -5.08 21.07
C THR A 128 -12.99 -4.17 22.25
N LEU A 129 -12.39 -3.00 21.97
CA LEU A 129 -12.02 -2.02 23.01
C LEU A 129 -13.26 -1.47 23.74
N VAL A 130 -14.36 -1.20 23.04
CA VAL A 130 -15.60 -0.74 23.66
C VAL A 130 -16.22 -1.82 24.54
N ARG A 131 -16.22 -3.08 24.10
CA ARG A 131 -16.69 -4.21 24.90
C ARG A 131 -15.85 -4.40 26.16
N ALA A 132 -14.52 -4.35 26.03
CA ALA A 132 -13.61 -4.48 27.17
C ALA A 132 -13.80 -3.37 28.22
N ARG A 133 -14.13 -2.16 27.81
CA ARG A 133 -14.43 -1.04 28.72
C ARG A 133 -15.78 -1.17 29.43
N ARG A 134 -16.78 -1.77 28.79
CA ARG A 134 -18.11 -1.98 29.38
C ARG A 134 -18.18 -3.18 30.31
N GLY A 135 -17.28 -4.13 30.21
CA GLY A 135 -17.21 -5.33 31.04
C GLY A 135 -16.28 -5.22 32.27
N ARG A 136 -15.76 -4.02 32.58
CA ARG A 136 -15.06 -3.78 33.85
C ARG A 136 -16.09 -3.32 34.87
N PRO A 137 -16.26 -4.08 36.02
CA PRO A 137 -17.14 -3.72 37.14
C PRO A 137 -16.70 -2.41 37.80
#